data_438c6c4e39ce901dc7bc64989c77f5e1
#
_entry.id   438c6c4e39ce901dc7bc64989c77f5e1
#
_cell.length_a   1.000
_cell.length_b   1.000
_cell.length_c   1.000
_cell.angle_alpha   90.00
_cell.angle_beta   90.00
_cell.angle_gamma   90.00
#
_symmetry.space_group_name_H-M   'P 1'
#
loop_
_entity.id
_entity.type
_entity.pdbx_description
1 polymer ?
#
loop_
_entity_poly.entity_id
_entity_poly.type
_entity_poly.pdbx_seq_one_letter_code
_entity_poly.pdbx_strand_id
1 'polypeptide(L)'
;MQIGSMIGTIMVANVFFVIIPVQKKLVAACIDKTQVSRELGLKGYIRSRHNNYFTLPVVFTMISFHYPGVYSGSYGWLVLIAIMGILVLIRHYFNLRGVGQATNSLIGLIILAIIVLVFALSPSQNKSDIQQMVSISEVKSIIDKRCTSCHSDNPTDDVFAVAPSGFMLNTEEQIIASKNLIYQRTVATNSMPFNNKTNMTETER
;
A
#
# COMPACT_ATOMS: atom_id res chain seq x y z
N MET A 1 -1.93 0.51 6.31
CA MET A 1 -1.08 1.18 7.33
C MET A 1 -0.62 0.25 8.45
N GLN A 2 -1.50 -0.46 9.14
CA GLN A 2 -1.16 -1.30 10.31
C GLN A 2 -0.06 -2.34 10.04
N ILE A 3 -0.12 -3.06 8.91
CA ILE A 3 0.90 -4.04 8.52
C ILE A 3 2.28 -3.38 8.36
N GLY A 4 2.34 -2.22 7.71
CA GLY A 4 3.60 -1.49 7.53
C GLY A 4 4.20 -1.02 8.86
N SER A 5 3.36 -0.50 9.76
CA SER A 5 3.79 -0.11 11.11
C SER A 5 4.31 -1.30 11.92
N MET A 6 3.63 -2.45 11.84
CA MET A 6 4.07 -3.68 12.50
C MET A 6 5.44 -4.13 11.99
N ILE A 7 5.63 -4.21 10.66
CA ILE A 7 6.91 -4.61 10.07
C ILE A 7 8.00 -3.59 10.44
N GLY A 8 7.72 -2.29 10.36
CA GLY A 8 8.64 -1.23 10.74
C GLY A 8 9.07 -1.34 12.20
N THR A 9 8.14 -1.62 13.10
CA THR A 9 8.43 -1.84 14.52
C THR A 9 9.35 -3.04 14.74
N ILE A 10 9.10 -4.16 14.04
CA ILE A 10 9.98 -5.34 14.08
C ILE A 10 11.38 -5.00 13.59
N MET A 11 11.49 -4.24 12.49
CA MET A 11 12.78 -3.82 11.95
C MET A 11 13.55 -2.94 12.94
N VAL A 12 12.90 -1.98 13.55
CA VAL A 12 13.50 -1.10 14.56
C VAL A 12 13.93 -1.92 15.79
N ALA A 13 13.08 -2.80 16.28
CA ALA A 13 13.40 -3.69 17.39
C ALA A 13 14.63 -4.57 17.10
N ASN A 14 14.74 -5.15 15.90
CA ASN A 14 15.91 -5.90 15.48
C ASN A 14 17.19 -5.05 15.53
N VAL A 15 17.11 -3.76 15.11
CA VAL A 15 18.25 -2.85 15.15
C VAL A 15 18.67 -2.58 16.61
N PHE A 16 17.75 -2.11 17.44
CA PHE A 16 18.07 -1.67 18.80
C PHE A 16 18.46 -2.82 19.73
N PHE A 17 17.74 -3.92 19.66
CA PHE A 17 17.92 -5.00 20.64
C PHE A 17 18.91 -6.09 20.21
N VAL A 18 19.21 -6.17 18.91
CA VAL A 18 20.10 -7.24 18.42
C VAL A 18 21.29 -6.68 17.64
N ILE A 19 21.04 -5.91 16.57
CA ILE A 19 22.11 -5.52 15.64
C ILE A 19 23.12 -4.59 16.33
N ILE A 20 22.65 -3.51 16.94
CA ILE A 20 23.55 -2.54 17.62
C ILE A 20 24.36 -3.20 18.75
N PRO A 21 23.76 -3.96 19.70
CA PRO A 21 24.54 -4.63 20.76
C PRO A 21 25.57 -5.63 20.22
N VAL A 22 25.23 -6.38 19.18
CA VAL A 22 26.15 -7.33 18.55
C VAL A 22 27.31 -6.56 17.87
N GLN A 23 27.00 -5.54 17.09
CA GLN A 23 28.01 -4.74 16.41
C GLN A 23 28.96 -4.05 17.38
N LYS A 24 28.47 -3.51 18.49
CA LYS A 24 29.33 -2.93 19.55
C LYS A 24 30.34 -3.95 20.10
N LYS A 25 29.89 -5.19 20.36
CA LYS A 25 30.78 -6.27 20.82
C LYS A 25 31.81 -6.68 19.79
N LEU A 26 31.42 -6.78 18.51
CA LEU A 26 32.31 -7.12 17.40
C LEU A 26 33.38 -6.06 17.19
N VAL A 27 33.01 -4.77 17.25
CA VAL A 27 33.94 -3.66 17.11
C VAL A 27 34.92 -3.61 18.27
N ALA A 28 34.44 -3.74 19.52
CA ALA A 28 35.31 -3.79 20.71
C ALA A 28 36.33 -4.94 20.61
N ALA A 29 35.89 -6.13 20.27
CA ALA A 29 36.78 -7.28 20.10
C ALA A 29 37.80 -7.08 18.96
N CYS A 30 37.43 -6.39 17.89
CA CYS A 30 38.36 -6.05 16.82
C CYS A 30 39.44 -5.07 17.29
N ILE A 31 39.05 -4.08 18.11
CA ILE A 31 40.02 -3.10 18.71
C ILE A 31 40.97 -3.82 19.68
N ASP A 32 40.42 -4.68 20.56
CA ASP A 32 41.17 -5.41 21.59
C ASP A 32 41.92 -6.62 21.02
N LYS A 33 41.79 -6.90 19.71
CA LYS A 33 42.37 -8.08 19.02
C LYS A 33 41.98 -9.41 19.69
N THR A 34 40.78 -9.48 20.28
CA THR A 34 40.25 -10.67 20.91
C THR A 34 39.40 -11.46 19.92
N GLN A 35 39.33 -12.79 20.14
CA GLN A 35 38.46 -13.64 19.31
C GLN A 35 36.99 -13.53 19.75
N VAL A 36 36.10 -13.43 18.78
CA VAL A 36 34.66 -13.39 19.02
C VAL A 36 34.02 -14.69 18.53
N SER A 37 33.01 -15.18 19.25
CA SER A 37 32.30 -16.38 18.80
C SER A 37 31.60 -16.14 17.46
N ARG A 38 31.71 -17.12 16.56
CA ARG A 38 31.05 -17.10 15.23
C ARG A 38 29.53 -16.93 15.39
N GLU A 39 28.94 -17.48 16.44
CA GLU A 39 27.49 -17.40 16.72
C GLU A 39 27.02 -15.95 16.93
N LEU A 40 27.82 -15.13 17.62
CA LEU A 40 27.50 -13.73 17.85
C LEU A 40 27.40 -12.98 16.52
N GLY A 41 28.39 -13.15 15.64
CA GLY A 41 28.39 -12.55 14.31
C GLY A 41 27.21 -13.02 13.46
N LEU A 42 26.90 -14.32 13.50
CA LEU A 42 25.79 -14.91 12.78
C LEU A 42 24.43 -14.37 13.25
N LYS A 43 24.26 -14.17 14.56
CA LYS A 43 23.04 -13.59 15.14
C LYS A 43 22.77 -12.18 14.57
N GLY A 44 23.78 -11.32 14.55
CA GLY A 44 23.68 -9.97 13.98
C GLY A 44 23.39 -10.00 12.48
N TYR A 45 24.10 -10.86 11.75
CA TYR A 45 23.91 -11.05 10.31
C TYR A 45 22.50 -11.48 9.93
N ILE A 46 21.94 -12.50 10.61
CA ILE A 46 20.59 -12.99 10.32
C ILE A 46 19.55 -11.88 10.53
N ARG A 47 19.64 -11.12 11.61
CA ARG A 47 18.69 -10.01 11.88
C ARG A 47 18.83 -8.88 10.88
N SER A 48 20.04 -8.53 10.51
CA SER A 48 20.29 -7.55 9.46
C SER A 48 19.71 -8.01 8.12
N ARG A 49 19.85 -9.30 7.79
CA ARG A 49 19.29 -9.88 6.57
C ARG A 49 17.76 -9.91 6.58
N HIS A 50 17.11 -10.18 7.72
CA HIS A 50 15.65 -10.06 7.84
C HIS A 50 15.20 -8.62 7.56
N ASN A 51 15.82 -7.62 8.18
CA ASN A 51 15.49 -6.23 7.94
C ASN A 51 15.69 -5.84 6.45
N ASN A 52 16.74 -6.37 5.82
CA ASN A 52 16.99 -6.18 4.41
C ASN A 52 15.83 -6.69 3.53
N TYR A 53 15.26 -7.87 3.82
CA TYR A 53 14.10 -8.39 3.09
C TYR A 53 12.84 -7.56 3.31
N PHE A 54 12.65 -6.97 4.49
CA PHE A 54 11.49 -6.12 4.80
C PHE A 54 11.56 -4.72 4.22
N THR A 55 12.71 -4.28 3.71
CA THR A 55 12.91 -2.91 3.22
C THR A 55 11.92 -2.53 2.13
N LEU A 56 11.84 -3.30 1.04
CA LEU A 56 10.93 -3.02 -0.07
C LEU A 56 9.45 -3.14 0.34
N PRO A 57 9.03 -4.22 1.05
CA PRO A 57 7.69 -4.31 1.63
C PRO A 57 7.27 -3.09 2.47
N VAL A 58 8.12 -2.63 3.38
CA VAL A 58 7.80 -1.46 4.23
C VAL A 58 7.66 -0.20 3.38
N VAL A 59 8.59 0.07 2.47
CA VAL A 59 8.52 1.22 1.56
C VAL A 59 7.23 1.18 0.73
N PHE A 60 6.87 0.01 0.21
CA PHE A 60 5.61 -0.16 -0.53
C PHE A 60 4.40 0.19 0.36
N THR A 61 4.33 -0.32 1.59
CA THR A 61 3.20 -0.02 2.49
C THR A 61 3.11 1.46 2.87
N MET A 62 4.22 2.19 2.90
CA MET A 62 4.24 3.64 3.11
C MET A 62 3.69 4.41 1.91
N ILE A 63 4.08 4.01 0.69
CA ILE A 63 3.67 4.69 -0.55
C ILE A 63 2.24 4.30 -0.93
N SER A 64 1.85 3.05 -0.72
CA SER A 64 0.57 2.48 -1.14
C SER A 64 -0.64 3.18 -0.53
N PHE A 65 -0.46 3.89 0.57
CA PHE A 65 -1.50 4.73 1.18
C PHE A 65 -2.03 5.80 0.19
N HIS A 66 -1.17 6.28 -0.70
CA HIS A 66 -1.56 7.25 -1.72
C HIS A 66 -2.27 6.60 -2.94
N TYR A 67 -2.25 5.27 -3.03
CA TYR A 67 -2.82 4.50 -4.14
C TYR A 67 -3.77 3.39 -3.64
N PRO A 68 -4.86 3.74 -2.95
CA PRO A 68 -5.77 2.74 -2.35
C PRO A 68 -6.42 1.83 -3.40
N GLY A 69 -6.56 2.27 -4.65
CA GLY A 69 -7.11 1.48 -5.75
C GLY A 69 -6.39 0.16 -6.03
N VAL A 70 -5.13 0.05 -5.60
CA VAL A 70 -4.34 -1.18 -5.81
C VAL A 70 -4.87 -2.37 -4.99
N TYR A 71 -5.47 -2.11 -3.81
CA TYR A 71 -5.91 -3.17 -2.88
C TYR A 71 -7.28 -2.92 -2.24
N SER A 72 -8.08 -2.01 -2.80
CA SER A 72 -9.42 -1.70 -2.25
C SER A 72 -10.52 -2.66 -2.73
N GLY A 73 -10.25 -3.53 -3.69
CA GLY A 73 -11.21 -4.53 -4.17
C GLY A 73 -11.43 -5.68 -3.18
N SER A 74 -12.46 -6.50 -3.42
CA SER A 74 -12.82 -7.66 -2.57
C SER A 74 -11.66 -8.62 -2.30
N TYR A 75 -10.70 -8.72 -3.22
CA TYR A 75 -9.49 -9.54 -3.10
C TYR A 75 -8.23 -8.71 -2.77
N GLY A 76 -8.40 -7.48 -2.25
CA GLY A 76 -7.28 -6.57 -1.97
C GLY A 76 -6.21 -7.17 -1.06
N TRP A 77 -6.57 -8.04 -0.12
CA TRP A 77 -5.64 -8.75 0.73
C TRP A 77 -4.73 -9.73 -0.04
N LEU A 78 -5.27 -10.43 -1.07
CA LEU A 78 -4.47 -11.29 -1.96
C LEU A 78 -3.50 -10.47 -2.80
N VAL A 79 -3.96 -9.34 -3.33
CA VAL A 79 -3.12 -8.40 -4.09
C VAL A 79 -1.97 -7.89 -3.22
N LEU A 80 -2.26 -7.52 -1.97
CA LEU A 80 -1.24 -7.09 -1.02
C LEU A 80 -0.20 -8.19 -0.78
N ILE A 81 -0.63 -9.43 -0.52
CA ILE A 81 0.28 -10.57 -0.34
C ILE A 81 1.13 -10.82 -1.59
N ALA A 82 0.52 -10.77 -2.77
CA ALA A 82 1.23 -10.96 -4.04
C ALA A 82 2.32 -9.90 -4.25
N ILE A 83 1.99 -8.63 -4.06
CA ILE A 83 2.95 -7.53 -4.16
C ILE A 83 4.09 -7.70 -3.15
N MET A 84 3.76 -7.97 -1.88
CA MET A 84 4.76 -8.19 -0.84
C MET A 84 5.70 -9.35 -1.19
N GLY A 85 5.15 -10.46 -1.71
CA GLY A 85 5.93 -11.60 -2.19
C GLY A 85 6.87 -11.24 -3.34
N ILE A 86 6.40 -10.50 -4.34
CA ILE A 86 7.23 -10.03 -5.47
C ILE A 86 8.37 -9.14 -4.95
N LEU A 87 8.09 -8.22 -4.02
CA LEU A 87 9.10 -7.32 -3.46
C LEU A 87 10.17 -8.09 -2.67
N VAL A 88 9.78 -9.14 -1.95
CA VAL A 88 10.72 -10.05 -1.27
C VAL A 88 11.57 -10.81 -2.30
N LEU A 89 10.99 -11.30 -3.41
CA LEU A 89 11.73 -11.98 -4.47
C LEU A 89 12.72 -11.04 -5.17
N ILE A 90 12.32 -9.80 -5.44
CA ILE A 90 13.22 -8.78 -5.98
C ILE A 90 14.42 -8.59 -5.04
N ARG A 91 14.15 -8.44 -3.73
CA ARG A 91 15.22 -8.28 -2.74
C ARG A 91 16.11 -9.51 -2.63
N HIS A 92 15.52 -10.69 -2.73
CA HIS A 92 16.25 -11.96 -2.77
C HIS A 92 17.22 -12.02 -3.96
N TYR A 93 16.76 -11.64 -5.15
CA TYR A 93 17.61 -11.56 -6.33
C TYR A 93 18.82 -10.65 -6.10
N PHE A 94 18.62 -9.45 -5.56
CA PHE A 94 19.73 -8.54 -5.27
C PHE A 94 20.70 -9.09 -4.22
N ASN A 95 20.19 -9.79 -3.22
CA ASN A 95 21.03 -10.46 -2.22
C ASN A 95 21.89 -11.58 -2.83
N LEU A 96 21.32 -12.40 -3.74
CA LEU A 96 22.05 -13.42 -4.47
C LEU A 96 23.08 -12.82 -5.44
N ARG A 97 22.72 -11.72 -6.11
CA ARG A 97 23.63 -11.01 -6.99
C ARG A 97 24.85 -10.49 -6.24
N GLY A 98 24.66 -9.98 -5.03
CA GLY A 98 25.77 -9.49 -4.17
C GLY A 98 26.78 -10.56 -3.79
N VAL A 99 26.40 -11.85 -3.81
CA VAL A 99 27.29 -13.01 -3.53
C VAL A 99 27.65 -13.82 -4.80
N GLY A 100 27.31 -13.30 -5.98
CA GLY A 100 27.63 -13.96 -7.25
C GLY A 100 26.78 -15.21 -7.57
N GLN A 101 25.66 -15.43 -6.89
CA GLN A 101 24.78 -16.60 -7.04
C GLN A 101 23.47 -16.29 -7.75
N ALA A 102 23.30 -15.10 -8.32
CA ALA A 102 22.07 -14.73 -9.01
C ALA A 102 21.91 -15.53 -10.31
N THR A 103 20.70 -16.05 -10.55
CA THR A 103 20.33 -16.77 -11.77
C THR A 103 19.37 -15.93 -12.62
N ASN A 104 19.51 -16.02 -13.95
CA ASN A 104 18.61 -15.32 -14.87
C ASN A 104 17.18 -15.87 -14.80
N SER A 105 17.01 -17.14 -14.41
CA SER A 105 15.68 -17.75 -14.21
C SER A 105 14.87 -17.03 -13.11
N LEU A 106 15.52 -16.54 -12.08
CA LEU A 106 14.83 -15.78 -11.00
C LEU A 106 14.32 -14.43 -11.53
N ILE A 107 15.06 -13.75 -12.40
CA ILE A 107 14.58 -12.53 -13.06
C ILE A 107 13.35 -12.85 -13.92
N GLY A 108 13.40 -13.90 -14.71
CA GLY A 108 12.27 -14.35 -15.54
C GLY A 108 11.01 -14.60 -14.69
N LEU A 109 11.18 -15.28 -13.55
CA LEU A 109 10.08 -15.52 -12.61
C LEU A 109 9.49 -14.22 -12.05
N ILE A 110 10.32 -13.25 -11.65
CA ILE A 110 9.89 -11.95 -11.12
C ILE A 110 9.10 -11.20 -12.20
N ILE A 111 9.63 -11.12 -13.42
CA ILE A 111 8.96 -10.45 -14.55
C ILE A 111 7.61 -11.11 -14.83
N LEU A 112 7.56 -12.43 -14.89
CA LEU A 112 6.31 -13.18 -15.10
C LEU A 112 5.29 -12.88 -13.99
N ALA A 113 5.71 -12.88 -12.73
CA ALA A 113 4.84 -12.58 -11.61
C ALA A 113 4.26 -11.15 -11.68
N ILE A 114 5.08 -10.17 -12.11
CA ILE A 114 4.62 -8.79 -12.32
C ILE A 114 3.60 -8.73 -13.46
N ILE A 115 3.87 -9.40 -14.58
CA ILE A 115 2.96 -9.43 -15.73
C ILE A 115 1.61 -10.04 -15.32
N VAL A 116 1.62 -11.19 -14.65
CA VAL A 116 0.40 -11.85 -14.16
C VAL A 116 -0.37 -10.92 -13.22
N LEU A 117 0.31 -10.24 -12.31
CA LEU A 117 -0.34 -9.30 -11.39
C LEU A 117 -0.96 -8.13 -12.13
N VAL A 118 -0.27 -7.53 -13.12
CA VAL A 118 -0.80 -6.43 -13.93
C VAL A 118 -2.05 -6.86 -14.69
N PHE A 119 -2.03 -8.05 -15.31
CA PHE A 119 -3.22 -8.58 -16.00
C PHE A 119 -4.37 -8.84 -15.03
N ALA A 120 -4.09 -9.39 -13.84
CA ALA A 120 -5.10 -9.65 -12.81
C ALA A 120 -5.72 -8.37 -12.25
N LEU A 121 -4.96 -7.28 -12.21
CA LEU A 121 -5.42 -5.95 -11.74
C LEU A 121 -5.99 -5.08 -12.86
N SER A 122 -5.86 -5.50 -14.11
CA SER A 122 -6.42 -4.75 -15.25
C SER A 122 -7.94 -4.69 -15.09
N PRO A 123 -8.52 -3.47 -15.16
CA PRO A 123 -9.98 -3.33 -15.08
C PRO A 123 -10.61 -4.16 -16.18
N SER A 124 -11.48 -5.10 -15.83
CA SER A 124 -12.36 -5.72 -16.80
C SER A 124 -13.16 -4.60 -17.44
N GLN A 125 -12.91 -4.35 -18.72
CA GLN A 125 -13.75 -3.44 -19.50
C GLN A 125 -15.10 -4.14 -19.74
N ASN A 126 -15.86 -4.32 -18.69
CA ASN A 126 -17.30 -4.46 -18.85
C ASN A 126 -17.76 -3.06 -19.33
N LYS A 127 -17.75 -2.87 -20.62
CA LYS A 127 -18.56 -1.85 -21.26
C LYS A 127 -20.02 -2.23 -20.97
N SER A 128 -20.50 -1.78 -19.83
CA SER A 128 -21.91 -1.53 -19.68
C SER A 128 -22.20 -0.39 -20.64
N ASP A 129 -22.61 -0.74 -21.85
CA ASP A 129 -23.25 0.19 -22.78
C ASP A 129 -24.61 0.61 -22.18
N ILE A 130 -24.53 1.40 -21.13
CA ILE A 130 -25.65 2.22 -20.69
C ILE A 130 -25.14 3.65 -20.77
N GLN A 131 -25.19 4.20 -21.96
CA GLN A 131 -25.26 5.64 -22.15
C GLN A 131 -26.65 6.13 -21.69
N GLN A 132 -27.00 5.87 -20.44
CA GLN A 132 -28.01 6.69 -19.80
C GLN A 132 -27.34 8.03 -19.51
N MET A 133 -27.78 9.05 -20.22
CA MET A 133 -27.39 10.45 -19.92
C MET A 133 -28.03 10.79 -18.56
N VAL A 134 -27.29 10.53 -17.49
CA VAL A 134 -27.71 10.89 -16.13
C VAL A 134 -27.61 12.42 -15.99
N SER A 135 -28.66 13.05 -15.48
CA SER A 135 -28.64 14.50 -15.29
C SER A 135 -27.69 14.89 -14.15
N ILE A 136 -27.05 16.04 -14.27
CA ILE A 136 -26.16 16.55 -13.20
C ILE A 136 -26.92 16.73 -11.87
N SER A 137 -28.20 17.03 -11.92
CA SER A 137 -29.05 17.15 -10.74
C SER A 137 -29.23 15.80 -10.00
N GLU A 138 -29.30 14.71 -10.72
CA GLU A 138 -29.37 13.37 -10.15
C GLU A 138 -28.06 12.99 -9.48
N VAL A 139 -26.94 13.20 -10.18
CA VAL A 139 -25.58 13.00 -9.61
C VAL A 139 -25.40 13.84 -8.35
N LYS A 140 -25.80 15.11 -8.39
CA LYS A 140 -25.73 16.02 -7.23
C LYS A 140 -26.54 15.47 -6.06
N SER A 141 -27.75 15.00 -6.29
CA SER A 141 -28.60 14.40 -5.23
C SER A 141 -27.92 13.22 -4.54
N ILE A 142 -27.25 12.34 -5.33
CA ILE A 142 -26.48 11.23 -4.75
C ILE A 142 -25.29 11.75 -3.95
N ILE A 143 -24.56 12.71 -4.48
CA ILE A 143 -23.41 13.30 -3.79
C ILE A 143 -23.82 13.98 -2.49
N ASP A 144 -24.89 14.76 -2.50
CA ASP A 144 -25.43 15.43 -1.32
C ASP A 144 -25.81 14.41 -0.22
N LYS A 145 -26.33 13.27 -0.62
CA LYS A 145 -26.72 12.20 0.30
C LYS A 145 -25.55 11.35 0.81
N ARG A 146 -24.52 11.13 -0.01
CA ARG A 146 -23.48 10.13 0.25
C ARG A 146 -22.09 10.69 0.55
N CYS A 147 -21.80 11.92 0.11
CA CYS A 147 -20.46 12.49 0.14
C CYS A 147 -20.34 13.74 1.00
N THR A 148 -21.34 14.63 0.99
CA THR A 148 -21.26 15.93 1.67
C THR A 148 -21.21 15.83 3.18
N SER A 149 -21.63 14.70 3.78
CA SER A 149 -21.44 14.48 5.22
C SER A 149 -19.98 14.63 5.66
N CYS A 150 -19.03 14.29 4.78
CA CYS A 150 -17.60 14.42 5.02
C CYS A 150 -16.94 15.50 4.12
N HIS A 151 -17.47 15.71 2.90
CA HIS A 151 -16.88 16.54 1.85
C HIS A 151 -17.68 17.83 1.61
N SER A 152 -17.91 18.60 2.67
CA SER A 152 -18.59 19.90 2.62
C SER A 152 -17.84 20.95 3.43
N ASP A 153 -18.25 22.21 3.30
CA ASP A 153 -17.73 23.32 4.11
C ASP A 153 -17.98 23.11 5.62
N ASN A 154 -19.09 22.43 5.94
CA ASN A 154 -19.48 22.12 7.30
C ASN A 154 -19.80 20.62 7.40
N PRO A 155 -18.80 19.74 7.53
CA PRO A 155 -19.04 18.32 7.67
C PRO A 155 -19.90 17.97 8.88
N THR A 156 -20.81 17.02 8.70
CA THR A 156 -21.69 16.51 9.77
C THR A 156 -21.27 15.14 10.26
N ASP A 157 -20.13 14.63 9.76
CA ASP A 157 -19.59 13.35 10.13
C ASP A 157 -19.02 13.35 11.56
N ASP A 158 -19.13 12.23 12.28
CA ASP A 158 -18.67 12.08 13.66
C ASP A 158 -17.15 12.02 13.81
N VAL A 159 -16.41 11.75 12.72
CA VAL A 159 -14.95 11.63 12.69
C VAL A 159 -14.28 12.84 12.03
N PHE A 160 -14.88 13.36 10.98
CA PHE A 160 -14.30 14.42 10.16
C PHE A 160 -14.98 15.76 10.43
N ALA A 161 -14.36 16.58 11.29
CA ALA A 161 -14.82 17.94 11.57
C ALA A 161 -14.47 18.95 10.48
N VAL A 162 -13.59 18.59 9.56
CA VAL A 162 -13.15 19.40 8.40
C VAL A 162 -13.07 18.48 7.19
N ALA A 163 -13.41 19.01 6.01
CA ALA A 163 -13.34 18.23 4.76
C ALA A 163 -11.95 17.60 4.57
N PRO A 164 -11.85 16.27 4.45
CA PRO A 164 -10.57 15.58 4.29
C PRO A 164 -9.79 16.11 3.09
N SER A 165 -8.54 16.50 3.31
CA SER A 165 -7.66 17.12 2.30
C SER A 165 -8.20 18.40 1.66
N GLY A 166 -9.15 19.07 2.30
CA GLY A 166 -9.82 20.26 1.74
C GLY A 166 -10.68 19.96 0.50
N PHE A 167 -11.00 18.68 0.27
CA PHE A 167 -11.79 18.26 -0.88
C PHE A 167 -13.28 18.41 -0.60
N MET A 168 -13.93 19.35 -1.32
CA MET A 168 -15.32 19.72 -1.13
C MET A 168 -16.16 19.44 -2.38
N LEU A 169 -17.44 19.10 -2.19
CA LEU A 169 -18.40 18.73 -3.22
C LEU A 169 -19.76 19.42 -3.02
N ASN A 170 -19.72 20.69 -2.61
CA ASN A 170 -20.93 21.46 -2.33
C ASN A 170 -21.62 21.97 -3.61
N THR A 171 -20.84 22.29 -4.64
CA THR A 171 -21.35 22.94 -5.87
C THR A 171 -21.19 22.03 -7.07
N GLU A 172 -22.01 22.27 -8.12
CA GLU A 172 -21.92 21.49 -9.37
C GLU A 172 -20.56 21.67 -10.06
N GLU A 173 -19.98 22.88 -9.97
CA GLU A 173 -18.66 23.16 -10.52
C GLU A 173 -17.58 22.29 -9.87
N GLN A 174 -17.62 22.14 -8.53
CA GLN A 174 -16.70 21.28 -7.78
C GLN A 174 -16.87 19.81 -8.19
N ILE A 175 -18.10 19.36 -8.36
CA ILE A 175 -18.43 18.00 -8.81
C ILE A 175 -17.88 17.75 -10.21
N ILE A 176 -18.15 18.66 -11.16
CA ILE A 176 -17.69 18.56 -12.55
C ILE A 176 -16.15 18.58 -12.62
N ALA A 177 -15.51 19.50 -11.90
CA ALA A 177 -14.05 19.59 -11.84
C ALA A 177 -13.42 18.30 -11.29
N SER A 178 -14.11 17.63 -10.39
CA SER A 178 -13.62 16.42 -9.68
C SER A 178 -14.17 15.10 -10.25
N LYS A 179 -14.91 15.13 -11.36
CA LYS A 179 -15.62 13.95 -11.91
C LYS A 179 -14.75 12.70 -12.07
N ASN A 180 -13.52 12.87 -12.55
CA ASN A 180 -12.60 11.75 -12.75
C ASN A 180 -12.15 11.13 -11.43
N LEU A 181 -11.91 11.96 -10.42
CA LEU A 181 -11.53 11.51 -9.08
C LEU A 181 -12.71 10.83 -8.38
N ILE A 182 -13.91 11.40 -8.49
CA ILE A 182 -15.15 10.79 -7.97
C ILE A 182 -15.33 9.43 -8.60
N TYR A 183 -15.34 9.32 -9.93
CA TYR A 183 -15.45 8.05 -10.64
C TYR A 183 -14.41 7.03 -10.17
N GLN A 184 -13.15 7.44 -10.12
CA GLN A 184 -12.06 6.56 -9.69
C GLN A 184 -12.26 6.04 -8.27
N ARG A 185 -12.75 6.88 -7.36
CA ARG A 185 -12.89 6.54 -5.93
C ARG A 185 -14.18 5.81 -5.61
N THR A 186 -15.28 6.11 -6.30
CA THR A 186 -16.59 5.52 -6.00
C THR A 186 -16.90 4.32 -6.88
N VAL A 187 -16.58 4.36 -8.18
CA VAL A 187 -16.94 3.31 -9.14
C VAL A 187 -15.78 2.35 -9.39
N ALA A 188 -14.61 2.89 -9.80
CA ALA A 188 -13.52 2.04 -10.23
C ALA A 188 -12.82 1.31 -9.06
N THR A 189 -12.76 1.91 -7.87
CA THR A 189 -12.02 1.34 -6.72
C THR A 189 -12.87 1.07 -5.49
N ASN A 190 -14.13 1.51 -5.47
CA ASN A 190 -15.04 1.42 -4.32
C ASN A 190 -14.40 1.88 -2.98
N SER A 191 -13.39 2.78 -3.05
CA SER A 191 -12.69 3.27 -1.89
C SER A 191 -13.45 4.38 -1.14
N MET A 192 -14.46 4.95 -1.79
CA MET A 192 -15.39 5.93 -1.24
C MET A 192 -16.84 5.50 -1.51
N PRO A 193 -17.77 5.80 -0.62
CA PRO A 193 -17.59 6.37 0.72
C PRO A 193 -16.72 5.49 1.61
N PHE A 194 -15.93 6.10 2.49
CA PHE A 194 -14.99 5.36 3.34
C PHE A 194 -15.71 4.27 4.15
N ASN A 195 -15.29 3.02 3.97
CA ASN A 195 -15.94 1.83 4.54
C ASN A 195 -17.46 1.74 4.27
N ASN A 196 -17.91 2.35 3.17
CA ASN A 196 -19.32 2.53 2.79
C ASN A 196 -20.23 3.07 3.93
N LYS A 197 -19.68 3.98 4.77
CA LYS A 197 -20.32 4.52 5.97
C LYS A 197 -21.70 5.15 5.69
N THR A 198 -21.88 5.71 4.49
CA THR A 198 -23.15 6.34 4.09
C THR A 198 -24.11 5.37 3.39
N ASN A 199 -23.78 4.06 3.35
CA ASN A 199 -24.58 3.01 2.72
C ASN A 199 -24.94 3.30 1.24
N MET A 200 -23.94 3.74 0.46
CA MET A 200 -24.07 3.93 -0.97
C MET A 200 -24.36 2.59 -1.65
N THR A 201 -25.37 2.54 -2.50
CA THR A 201 -25.78 1.31 -3.21
C THR A 201 -25.01 1.14 -4.51
N GLU A 202 -24.99 -0.07 -5.06
CA GLU A 202 -24.35 -0.33 -6.37
C GLU A 202 -25.04 0.39 -7.53
N THR A 203 -26.32 0.70 -7.38
CA THR A 203 -27.09 1.48 -8.39
C THR A 203 -26.79 2.98 -8.34
N GLU A 204 -26.31 3.49 -7.22
CA GLU A 204 -25.87 4.87 -7.05
C GLU A 204 -24.41 5.10 -7.50
N ARG A 205 -23.67 4.01 -7.78
CA ARG A 205 -22.29 4.05 -8.26
C ARG A 205 -22.24 4.15 -9.79
#